data_38173db4643035e9f7a6e7619b7f646d
#
_entry.id   38173db4643035e9f7a6e7619b7f646d
#
_cell.length_a   1.000
_cell.length_b   1.000
_cell.length_c   1.000
_cell.angle_alpha   90.00
_cell.angle_beta   90.00
_cell.angle_gamma   90.00
#
_symmetry.space_group_name_H-M   'P 1'
#
loop_
_entity.id
_entity.type
_entity.pdbx_description
1 polymer ?
#
loop_
_entity_poly.entity_id
_entity_poly.type
_entity_poly.pdbx_seq_one_letter_code
_entity_poly.pdbx_strand_id
1 'polypeptide(L)'
;MRYRLTRIGCAAALVLAVSPAATAPAAAPEPAAASAAAANPIVGTWKLNVAKSTFTPGPGWRSQTRTYRATPGGASVSWTGVGASGDTMHVSYDYNYDGKDYPMVGSANYDTLNAVPVDARTVKSEEKRDGKIVGIAMRKVSADGKVLTITDEGTNRKGEKFSQVLVFERQ
;
A
#
# COMPACT_ATOMS: atom_id res chain seq x y z
N MET A 1 7.64 83.08 -41.08
CA MET A 1 6.50 84.00 -41.07
C MET A 1 5.69 83.70 -39.79
N ARG A 2 5.49 84.76 -39.04
CA ARG A 2 4.88 84.76 -37.70
C ARG A 2 3.38 84.53 -37.80
N TYR A 3 2.74 83.88 -36.79
CA TYR A 3 1.43 84.18 -36.14
C TYR A 3 1.23 83.17 -35.00
N ARG A 4 1.37 83.56 -33.78
CA ARG A 4 0.54 84.16 -32.73
C ARG A 4 -0.61 83.21 -32.26
N LEU A 5 -0.43 82.81 -31.00
CA LEU A 5 -1.30 82.59 -29.87
C LEU A 5 -2.81 82.77 -30.06
N THR A 6 -3.59 81.88 -29.52
CA THR A 6 -4.70 82.24 -28.65
C THR A 6 -4.94 81.14 -27.59
N ARG A 7 -4.86 81.45 -26.33
CA ARG A 7 -5.23 80.66 -25.18
C ARG A 7 -6.74 80.74 -25.03
N ILE A 8 -7.40 79.57 -24.86
CA ILE A 8 -8.71 79.50 -24.25
C ILE A 8 -8.62 78.43 -23.19
N GLY A 9 -8.76 78.87 -21.94
CA GLY A 9 -8.85 77.98 -20.79
C GLY A 9 -10.24 77.35 -20.72
N CYS A 10 -10.30 76.08 -20.45
CA CYS A 10 -11.48 75.43 -19.93
C CYS A 10 -11.08 74.63 -18.73
N ALA A 11 -11.62 74.99 -17.60
CA ALA A 11 -11.53 74.28 -16.36
C ALA A 11 -12.24 72.93 -16.52
N ALA A 12 -11.49 71.84 -16.41
CA ALA A 12 -12.07 70.53 -16.31
C ALA A 12 -12.09 70.12 -14.83
N ALA A 13 -13.28 69.97 -14.31
CA ALA A 13 -13.56 69.49 -12.97
C ALA A 13 -13.05 68.06 -12.85
N LEU A 14 -12.19 67.82 -11.86
CA LEU A 14 -11.70 66.53 -11.49
C LEU A 14 -12.83 65.80 -10.71
N VAL A 15 -13.54 64.92 -11.39
CA VAL A 15 -14.47 63.96 -10.73
C VAL A 15 -13.66 62.79 -10.23
N LEU A 16 -13.39 62.75 -8.96
CA LEU A 16 -12.87 61.57 -8.28
C LEU A 16 -13.95 60.46 -8.29
N ALA A 17 -13.80 59.51 -9.21
CA ALA A 17 -14.58 58.28 -9.16
C ALA A 17 -14.00 57.38 -8.06
N VAL A 18 -14.66 57.33 -6.93
CA VAL A 18 -14.42 56.35 -5.88
C VAL A 18 -15.00 55.04 -6.39
N SER A 19 -14.16 54.16 -6.88
CA SER A 19 -14.55 52.78 -7.18
C SER A 19 -14.73 52.02 -5.85
N PRO A 20 -15.88 51.39 -5.60
CA PRO A 20 -15.99 50.48 -4.47
C PRO A 20 -15.10 49.26 -4.75
N ALA A 21 -14.12 49.03 -3.89
CA ALA A 21 -13.38 47.80 -3.87
C ALA A 21 -14.36 46.64 -3.59
N ALA A 22 -14.66 45.86 -4.64
CA ALA A 22 -15.37 44.63 -4.49
C ALA A 22 -14.50 43.67 -3.69
N THR A 23 -14.79 43.52 -2.41
CA THR A 23 -14.21 42.47 -1.57
C THR A 23 -14.71 41.14 -2.13
N ALA A 24 -13.85 40.42 -2.87
CA ALA A 24 -14.15 39.05 -3.25
C ALA A 24 -14.35 38.22 -1.98
N PRO A 25 -15.43 37.43 -1.87
CA PRO A 25 -15.57 36.52 -0.74
C PRO A 25 -14.36 35.58 -0.76
N ALA A 26 -13.64 35.55 0.37
CA ALA A 26 -12.60 34.54 0.59
C ALA A 26 -13.25 33.17 0.36
N ALA A 27 -12.77 32.45 -0.64
CA ALA A 27 -13.15 31.08 -0.83
C ALA A 27 -12.87 30.35 0.50
N ALA A 28 -13.93 29.86 1.13
CA ALA A 28 -13.79 28.95 2.25
C ALA A 28 -12.83 27.82 1.79
N PRO A 29 -11.87 27.39 2.62
CA PRO A 29 -11.07 26.24 2.28
C PRO A 29 -12.05 25.09 2.02
N GLU A 30 -12.10 24.60 0.78
CA GLU A 30 -12.75 23.33 0.48
C GLU A 30 -12.22 22.34 1.53
N PRO A 31 -13.11 21.62 2.26
CA PRO A 31 -12.65 20.54 3.09
C PRO A 31 -11.89 19.64 2.14
N ALA A 32 -10.55 19.62 2.29
CA ALA A 32 -9.73 18.62 1.63
C ALA A 32 -10.47 17.32 1.88
N ALA A 33 -11.06 16.77 0.82
CA ALA A 33 -11.63 15.45 0.86
C ALA A 33 -10.49 14.58 1.34
N ALA A 34 -10.44 14.35 2.65
CA ALA A 34 -9.80 13.21 3.21
C ALA A 34 -10.53 12.04 2.52
N SER A 35 -10.02 11.68 1.34
CA SER A 35 -10.24 10.37 0.78
C SER A 35 -9.89 9.47 1.95
N ALA A 36 -10.93 8.99 2.64
CA ALA A 36 -10.80 7.84 3.50
C ALA A 36 -10.26 6.78 2.55
N ALA A 37 -8.95 6.68 2.47
CA ALA A 37 -8.26 5.58 1.83
C ALA A 37 -8.89 4.38 2.50
N ALA A 38 -9.77 3.69 1.77
CA ALA A 38 -10.55 2.58 2.28
C ALA A 38 -9.56 1.71 3.02
N ALA A 39 -9.76 1.57 4.35
CA ALA A 39 -8.74 1.04 5.25
C ALA A 39 -8.27 -0.28 4.63
N ASN A 40 -6.99 -0.37 4.31
CA ASN A 40 -6.45 -1.55 3.62
C ASN A 40 -6.84 -2.79 4.42
N PRO A 41 -7.70 -3.67 3.89
CA PRO A 41 -8.34 -4.72 4.68
C PRO A 41 -7.34 -5.74 5.23
N ILE A 42 -6.12 -5.80 4.69
CA ILE A 42 -5.07 -6.69 5.18
C ILE A 42 -4.45 -6.21 6.49
N VAL A 43 -4.55 -4.90 6.81
CA VAL A 43 -3.97 -4.31 8.02
C VAL A 43 -4.57 -4.94 9.26
N GLY A 44 -3.72 -5.36 10.18
CA GLY A 44 -4.09 -6.03 11.43
C GLY A 44 -3.19 -7.22 11.76
N THR A 45 -3.54 -7.93 12.81
CA THR A 45 -2.84 -9.14 13.25
C THR A 45 -3.65 -10.38 12.89
N TRP A 46 -2.98 -11.38 12.38
CA TRP A 46 -3.55 -12.59 11.80
C TRP A 46 -2.87 -13.83 12.38
N LYS A 47 -3.64 -14.76 12.87
CA LYS A 47 -3.15 -16.03 13.42
C LYS A 47 -3.52 -17.19 12.50
N LEU A 48 -2.56 -18.04 12.18
CA LEU A 48 -2.73 -19.20 11.33
C LEU A 48 -3.70 -20.22 11.97
N ASN A 49 -4.70 -20.62 11.21
CA ASN A 49 -5.53 -21.76 11.50
C ASN A 49 -4.98 -22.97 10.74
N VAL A 50 -4.16 -23.76 11.43
CA VAL A 50 -3.48 -24.93 10.83
C VAL A 50 -4.48 -25.95 10.29
N ALA A 51 -5.61 -26.15 10.98
CA ALA A 51 -6.61 -27.14 10.59
C ALA A 51 -7.34 -26.78 9.28
N LYS A 52 -7.37 -25.47 8.93
CA LYS A 52 -7.95 -24.98 7.67
C LYS A 52 -6.90 -24.77 6.58
N SER A 53 -5.63 -25.00 6.87
CA SER A 53 -4.52 -24.78 5.96
C SER A 53 -4.06 -26.09 5.31
N THR A 54 -3.50 -26.00 4.10
CA THR A 54 -2.93 -27.16 3.39
C THR A 54 -1.49 -26.86 2.98
N PHE A 55 -0.67 -27.92 2.94
CA PHE A 55 0.75 -27.85 2.65
C PHE A 55 1.15 -29.02 1.75
N THR A 56 1.84 -28.74 0.66
CA THR A 56 2.34 -29.73 -0.28
C THR A 56 3.78 -29.41 -0.68
N PRO A 57 4.79 -30.26 -0.40
CA PRO A 57 4.67 -31.44 0.49
C PRO A 57 4.44 -31.04 1.94
N GLY A 58 3.79 -31.87 2.71
CA GLY A 58 3.69 -31.73 4.16
C GLY A 58 4.93 -32.30 4.89
N PRO A 59 5.01 -32.09 6.21
CA PRO A 59 4.18 -31.25 7.05
C PRO A 59 4.56 -29.75 6.93
N GLY A 60 3.58 -28.86 7.20
CA GLY A 60 3.76 -27.40 7.11
C GLY A 60 4.05 -26.73 8.46
N TRP A 61 3.47 -25.55 8.67
CA TRP A 61 3.62 -24.77 9.88
C TRP A 61 2.84 -25.36 11.06
N ARG A 62 3.44 -25.35 12.26
CA ARG A 62 2.73 -25.64 13.51
C ARG A 62 1.97 -24.42 14.01
N SER A 63 2.52 -23.24 13.77
CA SER A 63 1.87 -21.96 14.09
C SER A 63 2.47 -20.84 13.26
N GLN A 64 1.72 -19.77 13.04
CA GLN A 64 2.24 -18.54 12.47
C GLN A 64 1.35 -17.36 12.90
N THR A 65 1.97 -16.23 13.22
CA THR A 65 1.30 -14.97 13.44
C THR A 65 1.91 -13.92 12.55
N ARG A 66 1.06 -13.18 11.83
CA ARG A 66 1.45 -12.10 10.92
C ARG A 66 0.81 -10.80 11.35
N THR A 67 1.57 -9.72 11.30
CA THR A 67 1.06 -8.36 11.53
C THR A 67 1.37 -7.50 10.30
N TYR A 68 0.33 -6.85 9.80
CA TYR A 68 0.42 -5.87 8.72
C TYR A 68 0.08 -4.49 9.28
N ARG A 69 0.93 -3.51 9.02
CA ARG A 69 0.72 -2.10 9.37
C ARG A 69 0.67 -1.28 8.10
N ALA A 70 -0.26 -0.35 8.02
CA ALA A 70 -0.33 0.57 6.88
C ALA A 70 0.90 1.48 6.86
N THR A 71 1.45 1.69 5.65
CA THR A 71 2.45 2.71 5.35
C THR A 71 1.97 3.57 4.19
N PRO A 72 2.52 4.76 3.97
CA PRO A 72 2.20 5.54 2.77
C PRO A 72 2.50 4.73 1.50
N GLY A 73 1.45 4.36 0.78
CA GLY A 73 1.56 3.61 -0.48
C GLY A 73 1.72 2.09 -0.37
N GLY A 74 1.75 1.51 0.86
CA GLY A 74 1.99 0.08 1.01
C GLY A 74 1.69 -0.48 2.39
N ALA A 75 2.51 -1.42 2.84
CA ALA A 75 2.43 -2.00 4.17
C ALA A 75 3.81 -2.43 4.70
N SER A 76 3.95 -2.34 6.02
CA SER A 76 5.01 -3.00 6.79
C SER A 76 4.49 -4.32 7.34
N VAL A 77 5.25 -5.38 7.17
CA VAL A 77 4.88 -6.74 7.53
C VAL A 77 5.91 -7.36 8.43
N SER A 78 5.45 -7.97 9.50
CA SER A 78 6.26 -8.85 10.32
C SER A 78 5.50 -10.13 10.61
N TRP A 79 6.20 -11.26 10.61
CA TRP A 79 5.60 -12.51 11.04
C TRP A 79 6.59 -13.43 11.73
N THR A 80 6.06 -14.22 12.62
CA THR A 80 6.75 -15.29 13.32
C THR A 80 6.02 -16.60 13.10
N GLY A 81 6.75 -17.64 12.79
CA GLY A 81 6.19 -18.98 12.58
C GLY A 81 7.06 -20.05 13.17
N VAL A 82 6.43 -21.17 13.57
CA VAL A 82 7.09 -22.40 13.99
C VAL A 82 6.87 -23.46 12.93
N GLY A 83 7.93 -23.92 12.31
CA GLY A 83 7.89 -24.96 11.29
C GLY A 83 7.60 -26.34 11.86
N ALA A 84 7.47 -27.34 11.00
CA ALA A 84 7.23 -28.73 11.38
C ALA A 84 8.35 -29.34 12.24
N SER A 85 9.61 -28.95 11.98
CA SER A 85 10.78 -29.34 12.77
C SER A 85 10.78 -28.73 14.19
N GLY A 86 10.02 -27.65 14.42
CA GLY A 86 10.04 -26.89 15.64
C GLY A 86 10.89 -25.62 15.57
N ASP A 87 11.56 -25.39 14.46
CA ASP A 87 12.36 -24.19 14.25
C ASP A 87 11.48 -22.96 14.14
N THR A 88 11.89 -21.89 14.80
CA THR A 88 11.21 -20.60 14.75
C THR A 88 11.81 -19.72 13.66
N MET A 89 10.95 -19.13 12.86
CA MET A 89 11.32 -18.18 11.81
C MET A 89 10.70 -16.83 12.09
N HIS A 90 11.50 -15.78 11.94
CA HIS A 90 11.06 -14.39 12.02
C HIS A 90 11.35 -13.71 10.69
N VAL A 91 10.33 -13.15 10.06
CA VAL A 91 10.46 -12.48 8.77
C VAL A 91 9.84 -11.10 8.85
N SER A 92 10.52 -10.11 8.25
CA SER A 92 10.01 -8.75 8.14
C SER A 92 10.35 -8.15 6.78
N TYR A 93 9.46 -7.31 6.28
CA TYR A 93 9.63 -6.56 5.04
C TYR A 93 8.63 -5.41 4.95
N ASP A 94 9.03 -4.39 4.25
CA ASP A 94 8.15 -3.28 3.84
C ASP A 94 7.97 -3.34 2.33
N TYR A 95 6.82 -2.92 1.83
CA TYR A 95 6.58 -2.81 0.40
C TYR A 95 5.57 -1.71 0.09
N ASN A 96 5.68 -1.14 -1.12
CA ASN A 96 4.63 -0.34 -1.73
C ASN A 96 3.89 -1.16 -2.78
N TYR A 97 2.67 -0.74 -3.09
CA TYR A 97 1.84 -1.38 -4.13
C TYR A 97 2.20 -0.85 -5.54
N ASP A 98 3.49 -0.75 -5.84
CA ASP A 98 4.03 -0.18 -7.08
C ASP A 98 4.72 -1.21 -7.99
N GLY A 99 4.69 -2.48 -7.59
CA GLY A 99 5.27 -3.59 -8.33
C GLY A 99 6.79 -3.66 -8.33
N LYS A 100 7.48 -2.78 -7.58
CA LYS A 100 8.93 -2.85 -7.41
C LYS A 100 9.33 -3.92 -6.41
N ASP A 101 10.58 -4.35 -6.49
CA ASP A 101 11.14 -5.33 -5.58
C ASP A 101 11.58 -4.67 -4.27
N TYR A 102 11.18 -5.27 -3.16
CA TYR A 102 11.49 -4.84 -1.80
C TYR A 102 12.20 -5.95 -1.05
N PRO A 103 13.23 -5.64 -0.24
CA PRO A 103 14.00 -6.64 0.48
C PRO A 103 13.15 -7.36 1.53
N MET A 104 13.37 -8.66 1.69
CA MET A 104 12.77 -9.50 2.69
C MET A 104 13.85 -10.00 3.66
N VAL A 105 13.71 -9.69 4.94
CA VAL A 105 14.67 -10.08 5.99
C VAL A 105 14.16 -11.31 6.73
N GLY A 106 15.04 -12.28 6.97
CA GLY A 106 14.74 -13.48 7.75
C GLY A 106 14.06 -14.62 6.97
N SER A 107 13.74 -14.42 5.69
CA SER A 107 13.20 -15.49 4.86
C SER A 107 14.30 -16.48 4.46
N ALA A 108 14.01 -17.76 4.60
CA ALA A 108 14.94 -18.82 4.15
C ALA A 108 14.91 -19.01 2.64
N ASN A 109 13.85 -18.65 1.95
CA ASN A 109 13.63 -18.97 0.54
C ASN A 109 13.75 -17.78 -0.39
N TYR A 110 13.51 -16.55 0.08
CA TYR A 110 13.34 -15.37 -0.74
C TYR A 110 14.22 -14.22 -0.24
N ASP A 111 14.72 -13.42 -1.16
CA ASP A 111 15.54 -12.24 -0.86
C ASP A 111 14.72 -10.95 -1.02
N THR A 112 13.81 -10.95 -2.00
CA THR A 112 12.92 -9.82 -2.29
C THR A 112 11.52 -10.28 -2.66
N LEU A 113 10.58 -9.37 -2.59
CA LEU A 113 9.23 -9.53 -3.13
C LEU A 113 8.76 -8.23 -3.77
N ASN A 114 7.83 -8.35 -4.70
CA ASN A 114 6.99 -7.22 -5.12
C ASN A 114 5.55 -7.40 -4.61
N ALA A 115 4.74 -6.35 -4.74
CA ALA A 115 3.33 -6.41 -4.40
C ALA A 115 2.50 -5.57 -5.38
N VAL A 116 1.49 -6.20 -5.96
CA VAL A 116 0.57 -5.56 -6.91
C VAL A 116 -0.87 -5.85 -6.47
N PRO A 117 -1.70 -4.83 -6.24
CA PRO A 117 -3.12 -5.03 -5.97
C PRO A 117 -3.81 -5.63 -7.20
N VAL A 118 -4.59 -6.67 -6.98
CA VAL A 118 -5.47 -7.27 -8.01
C VAL A 118 -6.88 -6.68 -7.90
N ASP A 119 -7.34 -6.52 -6.68
CA ASP A 119 -8.59 -5.85 -6.32
C ASP A 119 -8.48 -5.24 -4.91
N ALA A 120 -9.59 -4.68 -4.41
CA ALA A 120 -9.63 -4.02 -3.09
C ALA A 120 -9.25 -4.93 -1.90
N ARG A 121 -9.26 -6.26 -2.07
CA ARG A 121 -8.99 -7.25 -1.03
C ARG A 121 -7.95 -8.29 -1.42
N THR A 122 -7.40 -8.19 -2.62
CA THR A 122 -6.48 -9.20 -3.17
C THR A 122 -5.19 -8.53 -3.62
N VAL A 123 -4.06 -9.06 -3.15
CA VAL A 123 -2.72 -8.63 -3.53
C VAL A 123 -1.95 -9.84 -4.07
N LYS A 124 -1.37 -9.69 -5.26
CA LYS A 124 -0.40 -10.63 -5.82
C LYS A 124 1.02 -10.19 -5.45
N SER A 125 1.87 -11.14 -5.15
CA SER A 125 3.31 -10.94 -4.99
C SER A 125 4.08 -11.94 -5.81
N GLU A 126 5.19 -11.51 -6.38
CA GLU A 126 6.24 -12.35 -6.91
C GLU A 126 7.39 -12.34 -5.92
N GLU A 127 7.81 -13.51 -5.49
CA GLU A 127 8.87 -13.71 -4.51
C GLU A 127 10.12 -14.16 -5.26
N LYS A 128 11.23 -13.44 -5.03
CA LYS A 128 12.46 -13.61 -5.81
C LYS A 128 13.63 -14.04 -4.95
N ARG A 129 14.54 -14.74 -5.59
CA ARG A 129 15.86 -15.12 -5.07
C ARG A 129 16.88 -14.89 -6.15
N ASP A 130 17.95 -14.14 -5.83
CA ASP A 130 18.99 -13.77 -6.80
C ASP A 130 18.39 -13.11 -8.06
N GLY A 131 17.36 -12.24 -7.89
CA GLY A 131 16.64 -11.54 -8.95
C GLY A 131 15.71 -12.43 -9.81
N LYS A 132 15.60 -13.72 -9.54
CA LYS A 132 14.71 -14.65 -10.28
C LYS A 132 13.44 -14.93 -9.49
N ILE A 133 12.29 -14.92 -10.17
CA ILE A 133 11.02 -15.34 -9.57
C ILE A 133 11.10 -16.82 -9.23
N VAL A 134 10.92 -17.14 -7.96
CA VAL A 134 10.94 -18.51 -7.42
C VAL A 134 9.66 -18.82 -6.63
N GLY A 135 8.79 -17.85 -6.43
CA GLY A 135 7.49 -18.02 -5.78
C GLY A 135 6.47 -16.99 -6.23
N ILE A 136 5.21 -17.36 -6.12
CA ILE A 136 4.06 -16.47 -6.34
C ILE A 136 3.10 -16.66 -5.18
N ALA A 137 2.75 -15.55 -4.54
CA ALA A 137 1.78 -15.54 -3.46
C ALA A 137 0.58 -14.65 -3.79
N MET A 138 -0.63 -15.16 -3.51
CA MET A 138 -1.87 -14.40 -3.54
C MET A 138 -2.39 -14.24 -2.11
N ARG A 139 -2.63 -13.02 -1.68
CA ARG A 139 -3.18 -12.68 -0.37
C ARG A 139 -4.58 -12.13 -0.55
N LYS A 140 -5.59 -12.79 0.00
CA LYS A 140 -7.00 -12.39 -0.14
C LYS A 140 -7.66 -12.28 1.22
N VAL A 141 -8.25 -11.13 1.51
CA VAL A 141 -9.06 -10.91 2.71
C VAL A 141 -10.53 -11.17 2.37
N SER A 142 -11.24 -11.90 3.23
CA SER A 142 -12.68 -12.15 3.10
C SER A 142 -13.50 -10.86 3.14
N ALA A 143 -14.73 -10.92 2.63
CA ALA A 143 -15.62 -9.76 2.56
C ALA A 143 -15.94 -9.16 3.95
N ASP A 144 -16.04 -10.01 4.97
CA ASP A 144 -16.27 -9.61 6.36
C ASP A 144 -15.00 -9.16 7.10
N GLY A 145 -13.83 -9.22 6.43
CA GLY A 145 -12.55 -8.81 6.98
C GLY A 145 -11.98 -9.73 8.05
N LYS A 146 -12.54 -10.94 8.27
CA LYS A 146 -12.16 -11.83 9.38
C LYS A 146 -11.16 -12.91 9.00
N VAL A 147 -11.05 -13.25 7.72
CA VAL A 147 -10.18 -14.31 7.21
C VAL A 147 -9.22 -13.75 6.18
N LEU A 148 -7.93 -14.05 6.33
CA LEU A 148 -6.91 -13.84 5.32
C LEU A 148 -6.48 -15.20 4.78
N THR A 149 -6.66 -15.43 3.49
CA THR A 149 -6.14 -16.60 2.80
C THR A 149 -4.90 -16.20 2.00
N ILE A 150 -3.82 -16.95 2.17
CA ILE A 150 -2.60 -16.81 1.37
C ILE A 150 -2.42 -18.13 0.62
N THR A 151 -2.50 -18.07 -0.70
CA THR A 151 -2.00 -19.15 -1.55
C THR A 151 -0.57 -18.80 -1.94
N ASP A 152 0.33 -19.73 -1.76
CA ASP A 152 1.75 -19.53 -2.03
C ASP A 152 2.30 -20.79 -2.69
N GLU A 153 2.92 -20.64 -3.84
CA GLU A 153 3.54 -21.73 -4.60
C GLU A 153 4.90 -21.27 -5.11
N GLY A 154 5.84 -22.20 -5.10
CA GLY A 154 7.19 -21.84 -5.50
C GLY A 154 8.17 -22.99 -5.44
N THR A 155 9.45 -22.59 -5.39
CA THR A 155 10.58 -23.51 -5.30
C THR A 155 11.49 -23.08 -4.15
N ASN A 156 11.75 -23.98 -3.21
CA ASN A 156 12.62 -23.71 -2.08
C ASN A 156 14.12 -23.69 -2.49
N ARG A 157 15.02 -23.43 -1.52
CA ARG A 157 16.48 -23.39 -1.82
C ARG A 157 17.07 -24.74 -2.24
N LYS A 158 16.38 -25.86 -2.00
CA LYS A 158 16.81 -27.20 -2.45
C LYS A 158 16.32 -27.52 -3.86
N GLY A 159 15.56 -26.61 -4.51
CA GLY A 159 14.96 -26.85 -5.82
C GLY A 159 13.65 -27.63 -5.77
N GLU A 160 13.11 -27.91 -4.59
CA GLU A 160 11.86 -28.64 -4.42
C GLU A 160 10.67 -27.71 -4.57
N LYS A 161 9.68 -28.13 -5.34
CA LYS A 161 8.42 -27.38 -5.51
C LYS A 161 7.56 -27.53 -4.26
N PHE A 162 6.89 -26.47 -3.90
CA PHE A 162 5.87 -26.48 -2.85
C PHE A 162 4.63 -25.69 -3.28
N SER A 163 3.50 -26.03 -2.67
CA SER A 163 2.25 -25.28 -2.75
C SER A 163 1.58 -25.31 -1.40
N GLN A 164 1.08 -24.18 -0.94
CA GLN A 164 0.39 -24.08 0.33
C GLN A 164 -0.79 -23.12 0.26
N VAL A 165 -1.82 -23.46 1.01
CA VAL A 165 -2.94 -22.55 1.29
C VAL A 165 -2.96 -22.31 2.78
N LEU A 166 -2.65 -21.08 3.17
CA LEU A 166 -2.59 -20.66 4.56
C LEU A 166 -3.85 -19.87 4.89
N VAL A 167 -4.60 -20.33 5.86
CA VAL A 167 -5.82 -19.66 6.32
C VAL A 167 -5.56 -19.05 7.68
N PHE A 168 -5.69 -17.72 7.75
CA PHE A 168 -5.48 -16.94 8.97
C PHE A 168 -6.80 -16.35 9.44
N GLU A 169 -6.94 -16.25 10.75
CA GLU A 169 -8.05 -15.58 11.41
C GLU A 169 -7.56 -14.28 12.05
N ARG A 170 -8.36 -13.23 11.93
CA ARG A 170 -8.05 -11.92 12.51
C ARG A 170 -8.07 -11.99 14.03
N GLN A 171 -7.13 -11.30 14.68
CA GLN A 171 -7.05 -11.19 16.13
C GLN A 171 -7.63 -9.87 16.62
#